data_faef7dae7f753a5ea6172abb65e61237
#
_entry.id   faef7dae7f753a5ea6172abb65e61237
#
_cell.length_a   1.000
_cell.length_b   1.000
_cell.length_c   1.000
_cell.angle_alpha   90.00
_cell.angle_beta   90.00
_cell.angle_gamma   90.00
#
_symmetry.space_group_name_H-M   'P 1'
#
loop_
_entity.id
_entity.type
_entity.pdbx_description
1 polymer ?
#
loop_
_entity_poly.entity_id
_entity_poly.type
_entity_poly.pdbx_seq_one_letter_code
_entity_poly.pdbx_strand_id
1 'polypeptide(L)'
;MMNCVKCGTSLIPGAKFCSNCGTQVENPHKLIPCPTCMSGITDEAIFCPWCGKMYEKVEEVKKKANIPETIPNLVDIQGGTFFMGTGELAHSVTLNPFKMGEAPITQDQYYYVMGTNPSKFLRGDYPVESVTWCDAIRYCNKLSKMFNLTPCYIIGSSGDFSQVENTSPVWKRLVCDFSATGFRLPTEAEWEYAARGGKNKDPFLYAGSDDINEVAWYGENSSITTHGVCEKKKNSLGLYDMCGNVAEWVYDEYSEYIKTPQVNPTGSNLMSGVHVKRGGSWLDDPEQCNVFFRSSSVQVGKSSNLGFRVCCTIPLPDEDPKKK
;
A
#
# COMPACT_ATOMS: atom_id res chain seq x y z
N MET A 1 -26.82 26.53 -2.85
CA MET A 1 -26.36 26.90 -1.48
C MET A 1 -27.32 26.26 -0.50
N MET A 2 -26.81 25.51 0.46
CA MET A 2 -27.65 24.97 1.54
C MET A 2 -27.87 26.02 2.61
N ASN A 3 -29.10 26.13 3.08
CA ASN A 3 -29.43 27.02 4.19
C ASN A 3 -29.78 26.19 5.43
N CYS A 4 -29.46 26.70 6.59
CA CYS A 4 -29.81 26.05 7.85
C CYS A 4 -31.32 25.97 8.01
N VAL A 5 -31.84 24.75 8.25
CA VAL A 5 -33.29 24.48 8.41
C VAL A 5 -33.90 25.22 9.60
N LYS A 6 -33.10 25.65 10.58
CA LYS A 6 -33.58 26.33 11.79
C LYS A 6 -33.53 27.85 11.70
N CYS A 7 -32.52 28.44 11.09
CA CYS A 7 -32.31 29.90 11.09
C CYS A 7 -32.12 30.53 9.71
N GLY A 8 -32.17 29.76 8.62
CA GLY A 8 -32.07 30.26 7.26
C GLY A 8 -30.64 30.70 6.83
N THR A 9 -29.65 30.65 7.71
CA THR A 9 -28.27 31.08 7.38
C THR A 9 -27.67 30.15 6.32
N SER A 10 -27.02 30.71 5.31
CA SER A 10 -26.26 29.95 4.30
C SER A 10 -25.15 29.15 4.97
N LEU A 11 -25.10 27.87 4.67
CA LEU A 11 -24.14 26.94 5.24
C LEU A 11 -22.94 26.79 4.31
N ILE A 12 -21.76 26.69 4.93
CA ILE A 12 -20.53 26.32 4.22
C ILE A 12 -20.63 24.84 3.81
N PRO A 13 -20.30 24.46 2.57
CA PRO A 13 -20.32 23.07 2.16
C PRO A 13 -19.48 22.19 3.12
N GLY A 14 -20.09 21.10 3.64
CA GLY A 14 -19.42 20.20 4.58
C GLY A 14 -19.48 20.63 6.06
N ALA A 15 -20.16 21.73 6.39
CA ALA A 15 -20.34 22.14 7.79
C ALA A 15 -21.17 21.10 8.56
N LYS A 16 -20.64 20.62 9.69
CA LYS A 16 -21.37 19.70 10.60
C LYS A 16 -22.38 20.43 11.50
N PHE A 17 -22.21 21.73 11.67
CA PHE A 17 -23.06 22.58 12.49
C PHE A 17 -23.25 23.96 11.82
N CYS A 18 -24.41 24.56 12.01
CA CYS A 18 -24.65 25.92 11.57
C CYS A 18 -23.84 26.90 12.42
N SER A 19 -23.02 27.74 11.78
CA SER A 19 -22.16 28.73 12.46
C SER A 19 -22.95 29.81 13.21
N ASN A 20 -24.23 30.02 12.85
CA ASN A 20 -25.06 31.04 13.47
C ASN A 20 -25.91 30.52 14.66
N CYS A 21 -26.44 29.31 14.58
CA CYS A 21 -27.38 28.81 15.61
C CYS A 21 -26.97 27.48 16.25
N GLY A 22 -25.81 26.92 15.88
CA GLY A 22 -25.29 25.67 16.44
C GLY A 22 -26.09 24.41 16.05
N THR A 23 -27.12 24.53 15.22
CA THR A 23 -27.89 23.35 14.79
C THR A 23 -27.04 22.40 13.98
N GLN A 24 -27.10 21.13 14.31
CA GLN A 24 -26.42 20.07 13.54
C GLN A 24 -26.98 20.04 12.12
N VAL A 25 -26.08 20.04 11.14
CA VAL A 25 -26.43 19.96 9.72
C VAL A 25 -26.43 18.49 9.34
N GLU A 26 -27.58 17.94 9.06
CA GLU A 26 -27.67 16.66 8.37
C GLU A 26 -27.17 16.89 6.93
N ASN A 27 -26.03 16.34 6.59
CA ASN A 27 -25.48 16.45 5.25
C ASN A 27 -26.05 15.30 4.41
N PRO A 28 -27.09 15.54 3.58
CA PRO A 28 -27.73 14.49 2.79
C PRO A 28 -26.82 14.00 1.65
N HIS A 29 -25.70 14.71 1.39
CA HIS A 29 -24.82 14.42 0.26
C HIS A 29 -23.58 13.67 0.74
N LYS A 30 -23.40 12.48 0.20
CA LYS A 30 -22.17 11.69 0.36
C LYS A 30 -21.05 12.35 -0.42
N LEU A 31 -19.88 12.52 0.18
CA LEU A 31 -18.69 12.90 -0.54
C LEU A 31 -18.18 11.70 -1.36
N ILE A 32 -17.96 11.93 -2.65
CA ILE A 32 -17.36 10.97 -3.57
C ILE A 32 -16.08 11.58 -4.17
N PRO A 33 -15.09 10.77 -4.57
CA PRO A 33 -13.90 11.29 -5.21
C PRO A 33 -14.21 11.86 -6.60
N CYS A 34 -13.62 13.01 -6.92
CA CYS A 34 -13.63 13.54 -8.28
C CYS A 34 -12.82 12.61 -9.21
N PRO A 35 -13.38 12.12 -10.31
CA PRO A 35 -12.67 11.19 -11.20
C PRO A 35 -11.42 11.75 -11.89
N THR A 36 -11.18 13.07 -11.80
CA THR A 36 -10.06 13.72 -12.45
C THR A 36 -8.93 14.09 -11.50
N CYS A 37 -9.24 14.54 -10.26
CA CYS A 37 -8.23 15.01 -9.31
C CYS A 37 -8.35 14.38 -7.92
N MET A 38 -9.26 13.44 -7.74
CA MET A 38 -9.53 12.68 -6.52
C MET A 38 -9.97 13.51 -5.30
N SER A 39 -10.12 14.84 -5.44
CA SER A 39 -10.67 15.67 -4.36
C SER A 39 -12.13 15.32 -4.09
N GLY A 40 -12.52 15.38 -2.81
CA GLY A 40 -13.90 15.11 -2.40
C GLY A 40 -14.89 16.12 -3.02
N ILE A 41 -15.86 15.62 -3.74
CA ILE A 41 -17.01 16.38 -4.28
C ILE A 41 -18.31 15.75 -3.76
N THR A 42 -19.39 16.51 -3.73
CA THR A 42 -20.69 15.93 -3.36
C THR A 42 -21.19 14.99 -4.46
N ASP A 43 -21.95 13.98 -4.09
CA ASP A 43 -22.51 12.99 -5.02
C ASP A 43 -23.51 13.57 -6.03
N GLU A 44 -23.87 14.85 -5.90
CA GLU A 44 -24.69 15.62 -6.84
C GLU A 44 -23.88 16.68 -7.63
N ALA A 45 -22.56 16.75 -7.43
CA ALA A 45 -21.75 17.77 -8.07
C ALA A 45 -21.67 17.55 -9.58
N ILE A 46 -22.04 18.59 -10.34
CA ILE A 46 -21.83 18.66 -11.80
C ILE A 46 -20.52 19.38 -12.16
N PHE A 47 -19.79 19.86 -11.15
CA PHE A 47 -18.55 20.60 -11.28
C PHE A 47 -17.62 20.30 -10.10
N CYS A 48 -16.36 20.04 -10.40
CA CYS A 48 -15.34 19.89 -9.36
C CYS A 48 -14.70 21.26 -9.06
N PRO A 49 -14.85 21.80 -7.83
CA PRO A 49 -14.28 23.13 -7.50
C PRO A 49 -12.75 23.13 -7.43
N TRP A 50 -12.11 21.96 -7.39
CA TRP A 50 -10.67 21.84 -7.23
C TRP A 50 -9.91 21.77 -8.56
N CYS A 51 -10.43 21.03 -9.55
CA CYS A 51 -9.77 20.88 -10.86
C CYS A 51 -10.52 21.52 -12.03
N GLY A 52 -11.68 22.11 -11.78
CA GLY A 52 -12.51 22.77 -12.81
C GLY A 52 -13.27 21.82 -13.74
N LYS A 53 -13.18 20.48 -13.53
CA LYS A 53 -13.86 19.53 -14.41
C LYS A 53 -15.36 19.62 -14.27
N MET A 54 -16.06 19.74 -15.42
CA MET A 54 -17.53 19.67 -15.51
C MET A 54 -17.97 18.23 -15.79
N TYR A 55 -19.12 17.82 -15.23
CA TYR A 55 -19.78 16.54 -15.45
C TYR A 55 -21.19 16.77 -15.98
N GLU A 56 -21.55 16.11 -17.06
CA GLU A 56 -22.85 16.31 -17.71
C GLU A 56 -24.02 15.72 -16.92
N LYS A 57 -23.76 14.67 -16.11
CA LYS A 57 -24.77 14.04 -15.23
C LYS A 57 -24.13 13.49 -13.96
N VAL A 58 -24.87 13.56 -12.84
CA VAL A 58 -24.49 12.95 -11.56
C VAL A 58 -24.20 11.46 -11.70
N GLU A 59 -24.93 10.73 -12.53
CA GLU A 59 -24.72 9.31 -12.81
C GLU A 59 -23.38 9.04 -13.51
N GLU A 60 -22.84 9.98 -14.30
CA GLU A 60 -21.51 9.87 -14.90
C GLU A 60 -20.41 10.04 -13.87
N VAL A 61 -20.60 10.89 -12.86
CA VAL A 61 -19.68 11.01 -11.72
C VAL A 61 -19.67 9.70 -10.93
N LYS A 62 -20.84 9.08 -10.71
CA LYS A 62 -20.98 7.78 -10.03
C LYS A 62 -20.43 6.61 -10.84
N LYS A 63 -20.52 6.66 -12.19
CA LYS A 63 -19.98 5.64 -13.10
C LYS A 63 -18.49 5.81 -13.40
N LYS A 64 -17.99 7.06 -13.40
CA LYS A 64 -16.57 7.38 -13.64
C LYS A 64 -15.78 7.52 -12.33
N ALA A 65 -16.42 7.81 -11.20
CA ALA A 65 -15.92 7.38 -9.93
C ALA A 65 -16.06 5.84 -9.96
N ASN A 66 -15.18 5.19 -10.73
CA ASN A 66 -14.90 3.79 -10.49
C ASN A 66 -14.71 3.71 -8.98
N ILE A 67 -15.72 3.15 -8.29
CA ILE A 67 -15.45 2.54 -7.00
C ILE A 67 -14.37 1.56 -7.37
N PRO A 68 -13.10 1.81 -7.03
CA PRO A 68 -12.04 0.95 -7.49
C PRO A 68 -12.49 -0.45 -7.15
N GLU A 69 -12.14 -1.42 -7.97
CA GLU A 69 -12.21 -2.82 -7.54
C GLU A 69 -11.53 -2.82 -6.19
N THR A 70 -12.36 -2.85 -5.13
CA THR A 70 -12.07 -2.19 -3.85
C THR A 70 -11.08 -2.97 -3.01
N ILE A 71 -10.59 -4.06 -3.59
CA ILE A 71 -9.57 -4.92 -3.04
C ILE A 71 -8.42 -4.95 -4.05
N PRO A 72 -7.17 -4.74 -3.62
CA PRO A 72 -6.03 -5.05 -4.46
C PRO A 72 -6.17 -6.50 -4.95
N ASN A 73 -6.04 -6.73 -6.25
CA ASN A 73 -5.96 -8.09 -6.78
C ASN A 73 -4.82 -8.81 -6.07
N LEU A 74 -5.12 -9.97 -5.50
CA LEU A 74 -4.14 -10.75 -4.74
C LEU A 74 -3.72 -11.98 -5.55
N VAL A 75 -2.43 -12.16 -5.68
CA VAL A 75 -1.79 -13.33 -6.28
C VAL A 75 -1.46 -14.34 -5.18
N ASP A 76 -1.81 -15.61 -5.40
CA ASP A 76 -1.46 -16.73 -4.52
C ASP A 76 0.01 -17.10 -4.72
N ILE A 77 0.82 -16.90 -3.68
CA ILE A 77 2.23 -17.25 -3.69
C ILE A 77 2.43 -18.56 -2.93
N GLN A 78 2.84 -19.58 -3.66
CA GLN A 78 3.17 -20.87 -3.06
C GLN A 78 4.43 -20.76 -2.22
N GLY A 79 4.40 -21.17 -0.97
CA GLY A 79 5.57 -21.20 -0.10
C GLY A 79 6.71 -22.08 -0.66
N GLY A 80 7.90 -21.90 -0.15
CA GLY A 80 9.07 -22.66 -0.60
C GLY A 80 10.36 -22.13 -0.01
N THR A 81 11.47 -22.74 -0.39
CA THR A 81 12.81 -22.35 0.07
C THR A 81 13.59 -21.70 -1.06
N PHE A 82 14.24 -20.58 -0.77
CA PHE A 82 15.12 -19.87 -1.70
C PHE A 82 16.35 -19.32 -0.97
N PHE A 83 17.32 -18.79 -1.75
CA PHE A 83 18.45 -18.07 -1.19
C PHE A 83 18.16 -16.57 -1.29
N MET A 84 17.92 -15.93 -0.14
CA MET A 84 17.71 -14.49 -0.01
C MET A 84 19.04 -13.76 -0.03
N GLY A 85 19.09 -12.59 -0.70
CA GLY A 85 20.31 -11.81 -0.87
C GLY A 85 21.20 -12.33 -2.00
N THR A 86 22.44 -11.85 -2.05
CA THR A 86 23.42 -12.20 -3.09
C THR A 86 24.82 -12.33 -2.53
N GLY A 87 25.70 -13.05 -3.25
CA GLY A 87 27.11 -13.25 -2.88
C GLY A 87 27.26 -13.88 -1.48
N GLU A 88 28.15 -13.34 -0.68
CA GLU A 88 28.44 -13.83 0.68
C GLU A 88 27.31 -13.57 1.70
N LEU A 89 26.33 -12.74 1.34
CA LEU A 89 25.16 -12.42 2.15
C LEU A 89 24.00 -13.37 1.86
N ALA A 90 24.10 -14.20 0.81
CA ALA A 90 23.06 -15.15 0.46
C ALA A 90 22.86 -16.21 1.56
N HIS A 91 21.60 -16.39 2.01
CA HIS A 91 21.26 -17.34 3.05
C HIS A 91 19.92 -18.01 2.73
N SER A 92 19.72 -19.21 3.26
CA SER A 92 18.51 -20.00 3.01
C SER A 92 17.33 -19.45 3.79
N VAL A 93 16.21 -19.20 3.11
CA VAL A 93 14.95 -18.79 3.72
C VAL A 93 13.82 -19.70 3.23
N THR A 94 13.02 -20.20 4.16
CA THR A 94 11.81 -20.98 3.88
C THR A 94 10.58 -20.16 4.26
N LEU A 95 9.63 -20.02 3.34
CA LEU A 95 8.39 -19.28 3.54
C LEU A 95 7.17 -20.18 3.43
N ASN A 96 6.19 -19.95 4.27
CA ASN A 96 4.84 -20.47 4.14
C ASN A 96 4.13 -19.84 2.91
N PRO A 97 3.03 -20.43 2.40
CA PRO A 97 2.20 -19.79 1.40
C PRO A 97 1.59 -18.47 1.92
N PHE A 98 1.47 -17.49 1.03
CA PHE A 98 0.84 -16.20 1.33
C PHE A 98 0.19 -15.62 0.07
N LYS A 99 -0.56 -14.53 0.22
CA LYS A 99 -1.09 -13.74 -0.90
C LYS A 99 -0.40 -12.40 -0.94
N MET A 100 -0.13 -11.89 -2.15
CA MET A 100 0.49 -10.58 -2.36
C MET A 100 -0.31 -9.78 -3.37
N GLY A 101 -0.45 -8.47 -3.16
CA GLY A 101 -1.02 -7.55 -4.14
C GLY A 101 -0.26 -7.63 -5.46
N GLU A 102 -0.97 -7.80 -6.58
CA GLU A 102 -0.35 -7.89 -7.91
C GLU A 102 0.48 -6.68 -8.28
N ALA A 103 0.12 -5.50 -7.73
CA ALA A 103 0.79 -4.23 -7.94
C ALA A 103 0.86 -3.42 -6.62
N PRO A 104 1.61 -2.33 -6.57
CA PRO A 104 1.53 -1.35 -5.48
C PRO A 104 0.11 -0.81 -5.32
N ILE A 105 -0.27 -0.40 -4.10
CA ILE A 105 -1.56 0.22 -3.84
C ILE A 105 -1.71 1.49 -4.68
N THR A 106 -2.81 1.59 -5.42
CA THR A 106 -3.11 2.78 -6.24
C THR A 106 -3.64 3.93 -5.39
N GLN A 107 -3.58 5.14 -5.96
CA GLN A 107 -4.12 6.34 -5.29
C GLN A 107 -5.64 6.23 -5.07
N ASP A 108 -6.38 5.63 -6.02
CA ASP A 108 -7.81 5.37 -5.88
C ASP A 108 -8.09 4.40 -4.73
N GLN A 109 -7.34 3.31 -4.64
CA GLN A 109 -7.46 2.33 -3.55
C GLN A 109 -7.11 2.96 -2.21
N TYR A 110 -6.04 3.76 -2.15
CA TYR A 110 -5.64 4.44 -0.93
C TYR A 110 -6.69 5.46 -0.49
N TYR A 111 -7.17 6.29 -1.42
CA TYR A 111 -8.21 7.28 -1.14
C TYR A 111 -9.51 6.62 -0.64
N TYR A 112 -9.93 5.52 -1.27
CA TYR A 112 -11.13 4.79 -0.87
C TYR A 112 -11.06 4.33 0.60
N VAL A 113 -9.90 3.85 1.04
CA VAL A 113 -9.71 3.36 2.41
C VAL A 113 -9.46 4.52 3.38
N MET A 114 -8.56 5.45 3.04
CA MET A 114 -8.07 6.45 3.99
C MET A 114 -8.87 7.76 3.96
N GLY A 115 -9.53 8.07 2.84
CA GLY A 115 -10.27 9.33 2.64
C GLY A 115 -9.38 10.51 2.25
N THR A 116 -8.10 10.27 2.01
CA THR A 116 -7.10 11.29 1.62
C THR A 116 -6.14 10.71 0.57
N ASN A 117 -5.53 11.57 -0.25
CA ASN A 117 -4.47 11.19 -1.17
C ASN A 117 -3.24 12.09 -0.92
N PRO A 118 -2.14 11.55 -0.37
CA PRO A 118 -0.94 12.33 -0.07
C PRO A 118 0.00 12.49 -1.26
N SER A 119 -0.28 11.85 -2.39
CA SER A 119 0.61 11.74 -3.53
C SER A 119 0.92 13.08 -4.19
N LYS A 120 2.13 13.21 -4.69
CA LYS A 120 2.60 14.37 -5.47
C LYS A 120 2.12 14.32 -6.92
N PHE A 121 2.19 13.14 -7.54
CA PHE A 121 1.81 12.92 -8.93
C PHE A 121 0.39 12.36 -8.98
N LEU A 122 -0.59 13.22 -9.30
CA LEU A 122 -2.00 12.91 -9.12
C LEU A 122 -2.61 12.20 -10.34
N ARG A 123 -2.90 10.91 -10.18
CA ARG A 123 -3.70 10.10 -11.10
C ARG A 123 -4.17 8.83 -10.39
N GLY A 124 -5.43 8.48 -10.50
CA GLY A 124 -6.07 7.43 -9.71
C GLY A 124 -5.43 6.06 -9.83
N ASP A 125 -4.98 5.69 -11.02
CA ASP A 125 -4.30 4.43 -11.36
C ASP A 125 -2.78 4.44 -11.11
N TYR A 126 -2.21 5.57 -10.66
CA TYR A 126 -0.81 5.63 -10.24
C TYR A 126 -0.65 5.02 -8.86
N PRO A 127 0.53 4.48 -8.50
CA PRO A 127 0.78 4.04 -7.15
C PRO A 127 0.64 5.22 -6.17
N VAL A 128 0.08 4.97 -5.00
CA VAL A 128 0.14 5.95 -3.91
C VAL A 128 1.59 6.12 -3.47
N GLU A 129 2.02 7.36 -3.31
CA GLU A 129 3.34 7.71 -2.81
C GLU A 129 3.25 8.82 -1.75
N SER A 130 4.37 9.28 -1.22
CA SER A 130 4.40 10.24 -0.10
C SER A 130 3.69 9.73 1.16
N VAL A 131 3.70 8.44 1.38
CA VAL A 131 3.16 7.74 2.55
C VAL A 131 4.29 7.32 3.49
N THR A 132 4.06 7.45 4.79
CA THR A 132 4.96 6.92 5.82
C THR A 132 4.71 5.42 6.00
N TRP A 133 5.65 4.72 6.64
CA TRP A 133 5.43 3.33 7.07
C TRP A 133 4.22 3.20 8.00
N CYS A 134 4.06 4.15 8.92
CA CYS A 134 2.90 4.21 9.82
C CYS A 134 1.58 4.35 9.06
N ASP A 135 1.54 5.11 7.97
CA ASP A 135 0.34 5.27 7.15
C ASP A 135 -0.01 3.98 6.41
N ALA A 136 1.01 3.25 5.91
CA ALA A 136 0.81 1.93 5.30
C ALA A 136 0.25 0.91 6.30
N ILE A 137 0.74 0.89 7.54
CA ILE A 137 0.20 0.06 8.63
C ILE A 137 -1.27 0.39 8.92
N ARG A 138 -1.61 1.69 9.01
CA ARG A 138 -3.02 2.11 9.22
C ARG A 138 -3.90 1.69 8.06
N TYR A 139 -3.41 1.85 6.83
CA TYR A 139 -4.12 1.41 5.63
C TYR A 139 -4.47 -0.08 5.73
N CYS A 140 -3.49 -0.94 6.01
CA CYS A 140 -3.67 -2.38 6.13
C CYS A 140 -4.75 -2.74 7.15
N ASN A 141 -4.67 -2.17 8.36
CA ASN A 141 -5.67 -2.44 9.40
C ASN A 141 -7.06 -1.91 9.05
N LYS A 142 -7.14 -0.73 8.45
CA LYS A 142 -8.42 -0.15 8.05
C LYS A 142 -9.05 -0.94 6.91
N LEU A 143 -8.27 -1.34 5.91
CA LEU A 143 -8.71 -2.23 4.83
C LEU A 143 -9.22 -3.57 5.41
N SER A 144 -8.47 -4.18 6.33
CA SER A 144 -8.88 -5.42 6.99
C SER A 144 -10.26 -5.30 7.65
N LYS A 145 -10.48 -4.24 8.42
CA LYS A 145 -11.78 -3.98 9.07
C LYS A 145 -12.91 -3.78 8.06
N MET A 146 -12.66 -3.11 6.93
CA MET A 146 -13.66 -2.89 5.88
C MET A 146 -14.16 -4.21 5.26
N PHE A 147 -13.30 -5.24 5.25
CA PHE A 147 -13.62 -6.57 4.73
C PHE A 147 -13.94 -7.61 5.83
N ASN A 148 -14.20 -7.16 7.07
CA ASN A 148 -14.47 -8.03 8.22
C ASN A 148 -13.37 -9.06 8.49
N LEU A 149 -12.11 -8.74 8.15
CA LEU A 149 -10.94 -9.53 8.47
C LEU A 149 -10.34 -9.10 9.81
N THR A 150 -9.63 -10.00 10.48
CA THR A 150 -8.90 -9.69 11.70
C THR A 150 -7.66 -8.86 11.37
N PRO A 151 -7.53 -7.59 11.83
CA PRO A 151 -6.35 -6.79 11.59
C PRO A 151 -5.07 -7.44 12.12
N CYS A 152 -3.99 -7.36 11.34
CA CYS A 152 -2.70 -7.96 11.71
C CYS A 152 -1.92 -7.11 12.73
N TYR A 153 -2.10 -5.80 12.75
CA TYR A 153 -1.28 -4.91 13.56
C TYR A 153 -1.98 -4.50 14.85
N ILE A 154 -1.25 -4.59 15.97
CA ILE A 154 -1.75 -4.29 17.31
C ILE A 154 -0.71 -3.45 18.05
N ILE A 155 -1.16 -2.39 18.75
CA ILE A 155 -0.38 -1.65 19.76
C ILE A 155 -1.10 -1.82 21.10
N GLY A 156 -0.48 -2.53 22.02
CA GLY A 156 -1.13 -2.92 23.28
C GLY A 156 -2.29 -3.88 23.02
N SER A 157 -3.53 -3.45 23.31
CA SER A 157 -4.75 -4.21 23.02
C SER A 157 -5.57 -3.64 21.86
N SER A 158 -5.08 -2.61 21.17
CA SER A 158 -5.82 -1.91 20.13
C SER A 158 -5.25 -2.15 18.73
N GLY A 159 -6.10 -2.43 17.78
CA GLY A 159 -5.81 -2.39 16.34
C GLY A 159 -6.27 -1.08 15.68
N ASP A 160 -6.58 -0.05 16.46
CA ASP A 160 -6.91 1.28 15.96
C ASP A 160 -5.83 2.29 16.32
N PHE A 161 -5.17 2.83 15.30
CA PHE A 161 -4.07 3.79 15.42
C PHE A 161 -4.42 5.12 14.77
N SER A 162 -5.70 5.37 14.50
CA SER A 162 -6.16 6.57 13.77
C SER A 162 -5.76 7.88 14.44
N GLN A 163 -5.61 7.85 15.78
CA GLN A 163 -5.25 9.02 16.61
C GLN A 163 -3.80 9.00 17.09
N VAL A 164 -2.99 8.02 16.67
CA VAL A 164 -1.59 7.92 17.08
C VAL A 164 -0.72 8.73 16.12
N GLU A 165 -0.05 9.78 16.60
CA GLU A 165 0.89 10.56 15.80
C GLU A 165 2.02 9.67 15.24
N ASN A 166 2.46 9.90 13.99
CA ASN A 166 3.53 9.09 13.35
C ASN A 166 4.86 9.15 14.13
N THR A 167 5.10 10.25 14.83
CA THR A 167 6.29 10.46 15.68
C THR A 167 6.18 9.85 17.08
N SER A 168 5.02 9.31 17.45
CA SER A 168 4.80 8.75 18.77
C SER A 168 5.70 7.56 19.06
N PRO A 169 6.36 7.50 20.22
CA PRO A 169 7.16 6.34 20.63
C PRO A 169 6.31 5.06 20.82
N VAL A 170 4.99 5.18 20.81
CA VAL A 170 4.05 4.05 20.91
C VAL A 170 4.23 3.07 19.73
N TRP A 171 4.66 3.55 18.56
CA TRP A 171 4.96 2.69 17.40
C TRP A 171 6.01 1.62 17.67
N LYS A 172 6.93 1.85 18.62
CA LYS A 172 7.91 0.84 19.07
C LYS A 172 7.27 -0.39 19.74
N ARG A 173 5.99 -0.30 20.08
CA ARG A 173 5.22 -1.40 20.69
C ARG A 173 4.32 -2.11 19.67
N LEU A 174 4.45 -1.77 18.40
CA LEU A 174 3.66 -2.41 17.35
C LEU A 174 4.05 -3.88 17.26
N VAL A 175 3.05 -4.73 17.23
CA VAL A 175 3.18 -6.17 16.99
C VAL A 175 2.37 -6.51 15.73
N CYS A 176 2.91 -7.37 14.88
CA CYS A 176 2.18 -7.98 13.77
C CYS A 176 1.80 -9.41 14.15
N ASP A 177 0.52 -9.70 14.19
CA ASP A 177 0.02 -11.06 14.27
C ASP A 177 -0.04 -11.66 12.86
N PHE A 178 0.95 -12.46 12.51
CA PHE A 178 1.03 -13.15 11.22
C PHE A 178 0.04 -14.31 11.08
N SER A 179 -0.69 -14.68 12.12
CA SER A 179 -1.79 -15.64 12.06
C SER A 179 -3.14 -15.00 11.72
N ALA A 180 -3.25 -13.68 11.85
CA ALA A 180 -4.45 -12.92 11.52
C ALA A 180 -4.77 -12.97 10.02
N THR A 181 -6.06 -12.90 9.69
CA THR A 181 -6.57 -13.00 8.31
C THR A 181 -6.50 -11.71 7.51
N GLY A 182 -6.14 -10.60 8.15
CA GLY A 182 -6.13 -9.27 7.57
C GLY A 182 -4.98 -8.98 6.62
N PHE A 183 -5.01 -7.77 6.10
CA PHE A 183 -3.94 -7.23 5.25
C PHE A 183 -2.77 -6.75 6.10
N ARG A 184 -1.57 -6.90 5.57
CA ARG A 184 -0.31 -6.42 6.14
C ARG A 184 0.68 -6.01 5.05
N LEU A 185 1.77 -5.39 5.42
CA LEU A 185 2.94 -5.26 4.54
C LEU A 185 3.58 -6.65 4.34
N PRO A 186 4.21 -6.91 3.19
CA PRO A 186 5.07 -8.06 3.04
C PRO A 186 6.24 -7.98 4.02
N THR A 187 6.76 -9.12 4.46
CA THR A 187 8.11 -9.15 5.02
C THR A 187 9.13 -8.94 3.90
N GLU A 188 10.35 -8.54 4.23
CA GLU A 188 11.41 -8.37 3.23
C GLU A 188 11.68 -9.67 2.46
N ALA A 189 11.65 -10.79 3.17
CA ALA A 189 11.82 -12.11 2.58
C ALA A 189 10.67 -12.51 1.65
N GLU A 190 9.43 -12.23 2.01
CA GLU A 190 8.26 -12.45 1.15
C GLU A 190 8.35 -11.59 -0.12
N TRP A 191 8.76 -10.34 0.02
CA TRP A 191 8.93 -9.43 -1.09
C TRP A 191 9.98 -9.94 -2.08
N GLU A 192 11.19 -10.29 -1.61
CA GLU A 192 12.27 -10.78 -2.48
C GLU A 192 11.94 -12.12 -3.11
N TYR A 193 11.34 -13.05 -2.35
CA TYR A 193 10.89 -14.33 -2.89
C TYR A 193 9.89 -14.15 -4.03
N ALA A 194 8.92 -13.27 -3.85
CA ALA A 194 7.91 -12.97 -4.85
C ALA A 194 8.50 -12.25 -6.07
N ALA A 195 9.40 -11.29 -5.88
CA ALA A 195 10.09 -10.60 -6.96
C ALA A 195 10.89 -11.55 -7.85
N ARG A 196 11.48 -12.59 -7.25
CA ARG A 196 12.29 -13.64 -7.93
C ARG A 196 11.46 -14.80 -8.47
N GLY A 197 10.15 -14.62 -8.64
CA GLY A 197 9.28 -15.64 -9.23
C GLY A 197 8.93 -16.81 -8.28
N GLY A 198 9.22 -16.72 -6.99
CA GLY A 198 8.87 -17.74 -6.01
C GLY A 198 9.39 -19.12 -6.37
N LYS A 199 8.48 -20.13 -6.43
CA LYS A 199 8.83 -21.48 -6.85
C LYS A 199 9.28 -21.59 -8.31
N ASN A 200 8.90 -20.65 -9.18
CA ASN A 200 9.30 -20.64 -10.59
C ASN A 200 10.79 -20.30 -10.73
N LYS A 201 11.36 -19.61 -9.74
CA LYS A 201 12.79 -19.26 -9.66
C LYS A 201 13.25 -18.52 -10.91
N ASP A 202 12.63 -17.37 -11.18
CA ASP A 202 13.00 -16.52 -12.29
C ASP A 202 14.51 -16.19 -12.21
N PRO A 203 15.30 -16.48 -13.27
CA PRO A 203 16.74 -16.34 -13.23
C PRO A 203 17.24 -14.91 -13.44
N PHE A 204 16.30 -13.96 -13.58
CA PHE A 204 16.55 -12.60 -14.04
C PHE A 204 17.06 -11.67 -12.92
N LEU A 205 17.80 -10.65 -13.33
CA LEU A 205 18.27 -9.58 -12.45
C LEU A 205 17.11 -8.69 -11.96
N TYR A 206 16.12 -8.46 -12.82
CA TYR A 206 14.88 -7.73 -12.51
C TYR A 206 13.70 -8.70 -12.49
N ALA A 207 12.61 -8.29 -11.89
CA ALA A 207 11.42 -9.15 -11.75
C ALA A 207 10.75 -9.41 -13.11
N GLY A 208 11.12 -10.51 -13.76
CA GLY A 208 10.53 -10.98 -15.02
C GLY A 208 11.36 -10.72 -16.28
N SER A 209 12.53 -10.08 -16.21
CA SER A 209 13.44 -9.87 -17.35
C SER A 209 14.83 -9.45 -16.89
N ASP A 210 15.84 -9.64 -17.76
CA ASP A 210 17.17 -8.98 -17.62
C ASP A 210 17.22 -7.61 -18.31
N ASP A 211 16.22 -7.28 -19.15
CA ASP A 211 16.05 -5.93 -19.69
C ASP A 211 15.11 -5.12 -18.76
N ILE A 212 15.71 -4.16 -18.06
CA ILE A 212 14.98 -3.28 -17.13
C ILE A 212 13.85 -2.50 -17.83
N ASN A 213 13.99 -2.15 -19.11
CA ASN A 213 13.00 -1.38 -19.85
C ASN A 213 11.68 -2.14 -20.03
N GLU A 214 11.71 -3.48 -20.02
CA GLU A 214 10.50 -4.29 -20.11
C GLU A 214 9.66 -4.27 -18.82
N VAL A 215 10.32 -4.14 -17.65
CA VAL A 215 9.71 -4.44 -16.35
C VAL A 215 9.64 -3.26 -15.39
N ALA A 216 10.34 -2.15 -15.67
CA ALA A 216 10.46 -1.04 -14.73
C ALA A 216 10.24 0.34 -15.36
N TRP A 217 9.67 1.24 -14.57
CA TRP A 217 9.78 2.67 -14.71
C TRP A 217 10.87 3.17 -13.77
N TYR A 218 11.99 3.66 -14.29
CA TYR A 218 13.19 4.05 -13.53
C TYR A 218 13.78 5.38 -14.04
N GLY A 219 14.88 5.85 -13.50
CA GLY A 219 15.44 7.16 -13.75
C GLY A 219 15.55 7.56 -15.21
N GLU A 220 15.91 6.62 -16.12
CA GLU A 220 16.13 6.93 -17.53
C GLU A 220 14.85 6.93 -18.38
N ASN A 221 13.79 6.23 -17.98
CA ASN A 221 12.59 6.05 -18.81
C ASN A 221 11.28 6.57 -18.19
N SER A 222 11.32 7.05 -16.93
CA SER A 222 10.12 7.48 -16.19
C SER A 222 9.63 8.88 -16.52
N SER A 223 10.41 9.68 -17.24
CA SER A 223 10.08 11.13 -17.45
C SER A 223 9.91 11.91 -16.14
N ILE A 224 10.63 11.51 -15.08
CA ILE A 224 10.67 12.17 -13.75
C ILE A 224 9.29 12.14 -13.04
N THR A 225 8.52 11.08 -13.22
CA THR A 225 7.20 10.87 -12.59
C THR A 225 6.91 9.40 -12.34
N THR A 226 5.93 9.11 -11.48
CA THR A 226 5.31 7.79 -11.41
C THR A 226 4.43 7.53 -12.64
N HIS A 227 4.12 6.27 -12.88
CA HIS A 227 3.28 5.80 -13.98
C HIS A 227 2.15 4.92 -13.46
N GLY A 228 1.16 4.63 -14.33
CA GLY A 228 0.08 3.70 -14.01
C GLY A 228 0.65 2.35 -13.58
N VAL A 229 0.05 1.74 -12.56
CA VAL A 229 0.44 0.39 -12.18
C VAL A 229 0.10 -0.60 -13.30
N CYS A 230 0.81 -1.70 -13.39
CA CYS A 230 0.60 -2.76 -14.39
C CYS A 230 0.85 -2.35 -15.86
N GLU A 231 1.52 -1.25 -16.12
CA GLU A 231 1.87 -0.83 -17.49
C GLU A 231 3.10 -1.55 -18.05
N LYS A 232 3.96 -2.10 -17.20
CA LYS A 232 5.15 -2.88 -17.58
C LYS A 232 4.87 -4.38 -17.52
N LYS A 233 5.80 -5.20 -17.97
CA LYS A 233 5.69 -6.67 -17.97
C LYS A 233 5.72 -7.21 -16.53
N LYS A 234 4.84 -8.13 -16.23
CA LYS A 234 4.79 -8.87 -14.97
C LYS A 234 5.81 -9.99 -14.91
N ASN A 235 6.20 -10.40 -13.71
CA ASN A 235 7.03 -11.58 -13.51
C ASN A 235 6.23 -12.90 -13.69
N SER A 236 6.88 -14.04 -13.50
CA SER A 236 6.26 -15.35 -13.69
C SER A 236 5.11 -15.67 -12.73
N LEU A 237 5.01 -14.95 -11.62
CA LEU A 237 3.91 -15.08 -10.66
C LEU A 237 2.72 -14.19 -11.01
N GLY A 238 2.86 -13.27 -11.94
CA GLY A 238 1.82 -12.29 -12.28
C GLY A 238 1.93 -10.97 -11.51
N LEU A 239 3.06 -10.71 -10.85
CA LEU A 239 3.29 -9.47 -10.10
C LEU A 239 3.91 -8.41 -11.00
N TYR A 240 3.38 -7.19 -10.91
CA TYR A 240 3.83 -6.00 -11.64
C TYR A 240 4.59 -5.05 -10.72
N ASP A 241 5.37 -4.17 -11.33
CA ASP A 241 6.04 -3.04 -10.64
C ASP A 241 6.88 -3.48 -9.42
N MET A 242 7.41 -4.73 -9.45
CA MET A 242 8.38 -5.20 -8.46
C MET A 242 9.76 -4.55 -8.65
N CYS A 243 9.94 -3.82 -9.74
CA CYS A 243 11.12 -3.06 -10.08
C CYS A 243 10.68 -1.68 -10.56
N GLY A 244 11.23 -0.59 -9.98
CA GLY A 244 10.91 0.79 -10.37
C GLY A 244 9.52 1.26 -9.95
N ASN A 245 8.99 2.26 -10.63
CA ASN A 245 7.79 3.03 -10.34
C ASN A 245 7.86 3.69 -8.95
N VAL A 246 7.54 2.97 -7.86
CA VAL A 246 7.81 3.43 -6.49
C VAL A 246 8.55 2.36 -5.71
N ALA A 247 9.51 2.77 -4.89
CA ALA A 247 10.05 1.89 -3.86
C ALA A 247 8.96 1.52 -2.86
N GLU A 248 9.04 0.35 -2.26
CA GLU A 248 7.97 -0.20 -1.44
C GLU A 248 8.41 -0.42 -0.01
N TRP A 249 7.61 0.10 0.93
CA TRP A 249 7.75 -0.25 2.32
C TRP A 249 7.49 -1.75 2.53
N VAL A 250 8.37 -2.39 3.32
CA VAL A 250 8.12 -3.72 3.87
C VAL A 250 8.01 -3.64 5.39
N TYR A 251 7.60 -4.74 6.03
CA TYR A 251 7.40 -4.78 7.49
C TYR A 251 8.70 -4.61 8.27
N ASP A 252 9.78 -5.24 7.80
CA ASP A 252 11.03 -5.44 8.52
C ASP A 252 11.75 -4.14 8.85
N GLU A 253 12.33 -4.06 10.05
CA GLU A 253 13.35 -3.07 10.35
C GLU A 253 14.66 -3.41 9.63
N TYR A 254 15.36 -2.38 9.18
CA TYR A 254 16.63 -2.53 8.47
C TYR A 254 17.73 -3.02 9.43
N SER A 255 18.31 -4.18 9.11
CA SER A 255 19.45 -4.77 9.81
C SER A 255 20.32 -5.57 8.84
N GLU A 256 21.51 -5.95 9.29
CA GLU A 256 22.35 -6.91 8.58
C GLU A 256 21.65 -8.27 8.46
N TYR A 257 21.88 -8.98 7.36
CA TYR A 257 21.33 -10.32 7.19
C TYR A 257 21.96 -11.33 8.18
N ILE A 258 21.10 -12.17 8.74
CA ILE A 258 21.51 -13.32 9.53
C ILE A 258 21.82 -14.45 8.54
N LYS A 259 23.08 -14.89 8.47
CA LYS A 259 23.56 -15.86 7.46
C LYS A 259 23.10 -17.32 7.70
N THR A 260 22.45 -17.60 8.82
CA THR A 260 21.92 -18.94 9.10
C THR A 260 20.56 -19.15 8.42
N PRO A 261 20.17 -20.42 8.12
CA PRO A 261 18.85 -20.71 7.57
C PRO A 261 17.71 -20.17 8.45
N GLN A 262 16.70 -19.59 7.83
CA GLN A 262 15.56 -18.98 8.52
C GLN A 262 14.23 -19.52 7.99
N VAL A 263 13.20 -19.50 8.83
CA VAL A 263 11.83 -19.88 8.46
C VAL A 263 10.91 -18.71 8.80
N ASN A 264 10.19 -18.21 7.79
CA ASN A 264 9.28 -17.07 7.89
C ASN A 264 9.90 -15.88 8.66
N PRO A 265 11.09 -15.37 8.26
CA PRO A 265 11.71 -14.28 9.00
C PRO A 265 10.85 -13.02 8.93
N THR A 266 10.85 -12.24 10.01
CA THR A 266 10.11 -10.99 10.16
C THR A 266 11.05 -9.83 10.49
N GLY A 267 12.32 -9.96 10.13
CA GLY A 267 13.35 -8.98 10.47
C GLY A 267 13.81 -9.05 11.91
N SER A 268 14.63 -8.09 12.29
CA SER A 268 15.10 -7.91 13.67
C SER A 268 14.20 -6.92 14.40
N ASN A 269 14.01 -7.11 15.69
CA ASN A 269 13.24 -6.20 16.54
C ASN A 269 14.18 -5.21 17.24
N LEU A 270 14.83 -4.35 16.46
CA LEU A 270 15.79 -3.36 16.97
C LEU A 270 15.11 -2.15 17.63
N MET A 271 13.83 -1.94 17.36
CA MET A 271 13.07 -0.74 17.77
C MET A 271 13.74 0.57 17.30
N SER A 272 14.46 0.48 16.18
CA SER A 272 15.17 1.60 15.55
C SER A 272 14.22 2.60 14.90
N GLY A 273 13.08 2.11 14.42
CA GLY A 273 12.13 2.87 13.60
C GLY A 273 12.66 3.15 12.19
N VAL A 274 13.67 2.37 11.72
CA VAL A 274 14.19 2.42 10.35
C VAL A 274 13.75 1.14 9.64
N HIS A 275 12.90 1.26 8.64
CA HIS A 275 12.34 0.13 7.91
C HIS A 275 12.94 -0.03 6.52
N VAL A 276 12.94 -1.26 6.05
CA VAL A 276 13.44 -1.63 4.72
C VAL A 276 12.50 -1.10 3.63
N LYS A 277 13.09 -0.69 2.51
CA LYS A 277 12.42 -0.39 1.24
C LYS A 277 13.02 -1.25 0.15
N ARG A 278 12.20 -1.68 -0.79
CA ARG A 278 12.58 -2.60 -1.87
C ARG A 278 12.12 -2.08 -3.23
N GLY A 279 12.72 -2.57 -4.31
CA GLY A 279 12.26 -2.43 -5.68
C GLY A 279 12.84 -1.26 -6.48
N GLY A 280 13.41 -0.25 -5.84
CA GLY A 280 13.78 1.00 -6.52
C GLY A 280 12.55 1.76 -7.02
N SER A 281 12.74 2.85 -7.76
CA SER A 281 11.67 3.76 -8.13
C SER A 281 11.91 4.48 -9.45
N TRP A 282 10.96 5.31 -9.84
CA TRP A 282 11.05 6.19 -11.02
C TRP A 282 12.26 7.15 -11.02
N LEU A 283 12.91 7.33 -9.87
CA LEU A 283 14.05 8.23 -9.71
C LEU A 283 15.40 7.49 -9.67
N ASP A 284 15.37 6.20 -9.42
CA ASP A 284 16.56 5.41 -9.11
C ASP A 284 17.23 4.86 -10.37
N ASP A 285 18.53 4.55 -10.27
CA ASP A 285 19.33 3.94 -11.32
C ASP A 285 19.02 2.42 -11.46
N PRO A 286 19.37 1.76 -12.58
CA PRO A 286 19.15 0.34 -12.81
C PRO A 286 19.60 -0.56 -11.66
N GLU A 287 20.78 -0.29 -11.08
CA GLU A 287 21.36 -1.06 -9.98
C GLU A 287 20.50 -1.07 -8.72
N GLN A 288 19.69 -0.03 -8.54
CA GLN A 288 18.79 0.12 -7.38
C GLN A 288 17.42 -0.51 -7.61
N CYS A 289 17.10 -0.84 -8.88
CA CYS A 289 15.84 -1.45 -9.26
C CYS A 289 15.88 -2.98 -9.34
N ASN A 290 17.01 -3.64 -9.04
CA ASN A 290 17.10 -5.09 -9.10
C ASN A 290 16.42 -5.77 -7.90
N VAL A 291 16.15 -7.08 -8.05
CA VAL A 291 15.42 -7.87 -7.04
C VAL A 291 16.18 -8.07 -5.71
N PHE A 292 17.49 -7.79 -5.68
CA PHE A 292 18.32 -7.94 -4.46
C PHE A 292 18.53 -6.62 -3.73
N PHE A 293 18.37 -5.48 -4.43
CA PHE A 293 18.67 -4.18 -3.83
C PHE A 293 17.77 -3.90 -2.65
N ARG A 294 18.37 -3.45 -1.58
CA ARG A 294 17.69 -3.06 -0.35
C ARG A 294 18.16 -1.67 0.09
N SER A 295 17.22 -0.88 0.51
CA SER A 295 17.46 0.43 1.12
C SER A 295 16.58 0.61 2.33
N SER A 296 16.66 1.74 2.99
CA SER A 296 15.88 1.99 4.19
C SER A 296 15.43 3.44 4.30
N SER A 297 14.45 3.66 5.17
CA SER A 297 14.05 5.01 5.61
C SER A 297 13.47 4.94 7.02
N VAL A 298 13.47 6.07 7.72
CA VAL A 298 12.80 6.18 9.02
C VAL A 298 11.29 6.03 8.84
N GLN A 299 10.60 5.44 9.82
CA GLN A 299 9.16 5.13 9.77
C GLN A 299 8.26 6.34 9.46
N VAL A 300 8.73 7.55 9.77
CA VAL A 300 8.03 8.82 9.49
C VAL A 300 8.47 9.46 8.17
N GLY A 301 9.47 8.88 7.50
CA GLY A 301 9.94 9.33 6.18
C GLY A 301 8.87 9.12 5.13
N LYS A 302 8.77 10.07 4.20
CA LYS A 302 7.90 9.99 3.03
C LYS A 302 8.56 10.67 1.85
N SER A 303 8.33 10.14 0.66
CA SER A 303 8.89 10.67 -0.57
C SER A 303 7.98 10.34 -1.74
N SER A 304 8.01 11.17 -2.79
CA SER A 304 7.24 10.96 -4.02
C SER A 304 7.68 9.74 -4.85
N ASN A 305 8.67 9.01 -4.38
CA ASN A 305 9.14 7.75 -4.96
C ASN A 305 8.96 6.56 -4.01
N LEU A 306 8.11 6.67 -2.97
CA LEU A 306 7.96 5.65 -1.92
C LEU A 306 6.50 5.39 -1.62
N GLY A 307 6.05 4.19 -1.92
CA GLY A 307 4.73 3.64 -1.71
C GLY A 307 4.77 2.30 -1.00
N PHE A 308 3.82 1.41 -1.28
CA PHE A 308 3.77 0.06 -0.69
C PHE A 308 2.78 -0.84 -1.44
N ARG A 309 2.93 -2.15 -1.26
CA ARG A 309 1.91 -3.15 -1.59
C ARG A 309 1.49 -3.93 -0.35
N VAL A 310 0.40 -4.68 -0.44
CA VAL A 310 -0.12 -5.47 0.68
C VAL A 310 0.08 -6.97 0.49
N CYS A 311 0.11 -7.68 1.62
CA CYS A 311 0.06 -9.14 1.70
C CYS A 311 -1.07 -9.58 2.61
N CYS A 312 -1.46 -10.86 2.49
CA CYS A 312 -2.28 -11.57 3.47
C CYS A 312 -1.65 -12.93 3.76
N THR A 313 -1.77 -13.39 4.99
CA THR A 313 -1.42 -14.76 5.34
C THR A 313 -2.50 -15.71 4.84
N ILE A 314 -2.11 -16.85 4.25
CA ILE A 314 -3.01 -17.97 4.01
C ILE A 314 -2.97 -18.82 5.27
N PRO A 315 -4.10 -18.97 6.01
CA PRO A 315 -4.14 -19.88 7.14
C PRO A 315 -3.74 -21.29 6.67
N LEU A 316 -2.77 -21.90 7.35
CA LEU A 316 -2.50 -23.32 7.14
C LEU A 316 -3.74 -24.11 7.53
N PRO A 317 -4.12 -25.17 6.78
CA PRO A 317 -5.21 -26.04 7.21
C PRO A 317 -4.87 -26.54 8.61
N ASP A 318 -5.84 -26.44 9.53
CA ASP A 318 -5.69 -26.91 10.91
C ASP A 318 -5.14 -28.32 10.87
N GLU A 319 -4.01 -28.56 11.50
CA GLU A 319 -3.55 -29.92 11.73
C GLU A 319 -4.62 -30.60 12.60
N ASP A 320 -5.37 -31.52 12.01
CA ASP A 320 -6.42 -32.27 12.70
C ASP A 320 -5.81 -32.93 13.93
N PRO A 321 -6.13 -32.49 15.17
CA PRO A 321 -5.53 -33.02 16.38
C PRO A 321 -5.85 -34.52 16.62
N LYS A 322 -6.67 -35.15 15.75
CA LYS A 322 -7.05 -36.55 15.79
C LYS A 322 -6.17 -37.46 14.92
N LYS A 323 -5.11 -36.94 14.29
CA LYS A 323 -4.16 -37.74 13.51
C LYS A 323 -2.83 -38.00 14.23
N LYS A 324 -2.81 -37.94 15.56
CA LYS A 324 -1.69 -38.46 16.39
C LYS A 324 -2.11 -39.70 17.12
#